data_f6b969e8fc654acc291ba57dcefa0f18
#
_entry.id   f6b969e8fc654acc291ba57dcefa0f18
#
_cell.length_a   1.000
_cell.length_b   1.000
_cell.length_c   1.000
_cell.angle_alpha   90.00
_cell.angle_beta   90.00
_cell.angle_gamma   90.00
#
_symmetry.space_group_name_H-M   'P 1'
#
loop_
_entity.id
_entity.type
_entity.pdbx_description
1 polymer ?
#
loop_
_entity_poly.entity_id
_entity_poly.type
_entity_poly.pdbx_seq_one_letter_code
_entity_poly.pdbx_strand_id
1 'polypeptide(L)'
;MAKPAAAKVKKKIKRVITDGVAHVHASFNNTIVTITDRQGNALSWATSGGAGFRGSRKSTPFAAQVAAEKAGRAALYYGLKSLEVRIKGPGPGRESAVRSLNNVGYKITNIIDVTPIPHNGCRPPKKRRV
;
A
#
# COMPACT_ATOMS: atom_id res chain seq x y z
N MET A 1 -28.10 8.58 -3.24
CA MET A 1 -27.80 7.92 -4.48
C MET A 1 -26.31 7.97 -4.81
N ALA A 2 -25.75 6.82 -5.05
CA ALA A 2 -24.33 6.69 -5.28
C ALA A 2 -23.88 7.23 -6.65
N LYS A 3 -24.75 7.16 -7.64
CA LYS A 3 -24.40 7.56 -9.01
C LYS A 3 -23.96 9.00 -9.18
N PRO A 4 -24.63 10.02 -8.62
CA PRO A 4 -24.16 11.40 -8.75
C PRO A 4 -22.79 11.62 -8.13
N ALA A 5 -22.53 10.98 -6.98
CA ALA A 5 -21.25 11.11 -6.31
C ALA A 5 -20.11 10.45 -7.13
N ALA A 6 -20.37 9.30 -7.71
CA ALA A 6 -19.41 8.63 -8.57
C ALA A 6 -19.08 9.46 -9.81
N ALA A 7 -20.10 10.05 -10.43
CA ALA A 7 -19.91 10.92 -11.58
C ALA A 7 -19.07 12.15 -11.24
N LYS A 8 -19.31 12.74 -10.08
CA LYS A 8 -18.53 13.89 -9.60
C LYS A 8 -17.09 13.52 -9.39
N VAL A 9 -16.83 12.36 -8.80
CA VAL A 9 -15.47 11.87 -8.59
C VAL A 9 -14.75 11.71 -9.93
N LYS A 10 -15.40 11.11 -10.92
CA LYS A 10 -14.83 10.96 -12.25
C LYS A 10 -14.48 12.31 -12.88
N LYS A 11 -15.34 13.29 -12.75
CA LYS A 11 -15.11 14.62 -13.30
C LYS A 11 -13.92 15.34 -12.66
N LYS A 12 -13.63 15.04 -11.40
CA LYS A 12 -12.51 15.66 -10.69
C LYS A 12 -11.17 15.08 -11.08
N ILE A 13 -11.14 13.89 -11.65
CA ILE A 13 -9.92 13.24 -12.06
C ILE A 13 -9.51 13.77 -13.41
N LYS A 14 -8.71 14.81 -13.40
CA LYS A 14 -8.21 15.45 -14.62
C LYS A 14 -6.81 14.99 -14.98
N ARG A 15 -6.09 14.44 -14.03
CA ARG A 15 -4.73 13.99 -14.24
C ARG A 15 -4.71 12.53 -14.63
N VAL A 16 -3.99 12.22 -15.70
CA VAL A 16 -3.64 10.85 -16.02
C VAL A 16 -2.22 10.64 -15.52
N ILE A 17 -2.06 9.76 -14.56
CA ILE A 17 -0.77 9.45 -13.98
C ILE A 17 -0.43 8.03 -14.40
N THR A 18 0.60 7.88 -15.22
CA THR A 18 0.97 6.56 -15.74
C THR A 18 1.96 5.85 -14.84
N ASP A 19 2.84 6.58 -14.18
CA ASP A 19 3.86 6.04 -13.29
C ASP A 19 3.58 6.46 -11.86
N GLY A 20 3.61 5.52 -10.94
CA GLY A 20 3.40 5.79 -9.55
C GLY A 20 4.35 5.02 -8.66
N VAL A 21 4.20 5.23 -7.37
CA VAL A 21 4.99 4.55 -6.34
C VAL A 21 4.02 3.86 -5.38
N ALA A 22 4.22 2.58 -5.15
CA ALA A 22 3.48 1.84 -4.15
C ALA A 22 4.33 1.73 -2.89
N HIS A 23 3.86 2.32 -1.82
CA HIS A 23 4.52 2.26 -0.51
C HIS A 23 3.87 1.16 0.31
N VAL A 24 4.63 0.11 0.60
CA VAL A 24 4.16 -1.01 1.41
C VAL A 24 4.84 -0.95 2.77
N HIS A 25 4.05 -0.67 3.80
CA HIS A 25 4.53 -0.71 5.16
C HIS A 25 4.01 -1.98 5.83
N ALA A 26 4.88 -2.95 6.00
CA ALA A 26 4.53 -4.24 6.56
C ALA A 26 5.12 -4.37 7.96
N SER A 27 4.30 -4.15 8.97
CA SER A 27 4.68 -4.36 10.36
C SER A 27 4.28 -5.78 10.80
N PHE A 28 4.68 -6.16 12.01
CA PHE A 28 4.27 -7.45 12.55
C PHE A 28 2.77 -7.56 12.78
N ASN A 29 2.08 -6.44 12.92
CA ASN A 29 0.66 -6.42 13.26
C ASN A 29 -0.24 -6.01 12.10
N ASN A 30 0.29 -5.38 11.07
CA ASN A 30 -0.55 -4.82 10.02
C ASN A 30 0.24 -4.59 8.75
N THR A 31 -0.46 -4.40 7.64
CA THR A 31 0.14 -4.01 6.37
C THR A 31 -0.62 -2.83 5.83
N ILE A 32 0.09 -1.78 5.46
CA ILE A 32 -0.48 -0.58 4.87
C ILE A 32 0.09 -0.42 3.48
N VAL A 33 -0.78 -0.29 2.49
CA VAL A 33 -0.38 -0.06 1.10
C VAL A 33 -0.90 1.31 0.69
N THR A 34 0.00 2.19 0.30
CA THR A 34 -0.34 3.52 -0.20
C THR A 34 0.25 3.69 -1.59
N ILE A 35 -0.59 4.06 -2.53
CA ILE A 35 -0.15 4.30 -3.90
C ILE A 35 -0.14 5.81 -4.14
N THR A 36 1.00 6.31 -4.55
CA THR A 36 1.21 7.74 -4.78
C THR A 36 1.72 7.98 -6.20
N ASP A 37 1.71 9.23 -6.61
CA ASP A 37 2.43 9.63 -7.80
C ASP A 37 3.92 9.75 -7.47
N ARG A 38 4.74 10.14 -8.44
CA ARG A 38 6.18 10.27 -8.22
C ARG A 38 6.55 11.44 -7.31
N GLN A 39 5.64 12.37 -7.14
CA GLN A 39 5.85 13.52 -6.26
C GLN A 39 5.46 13.23 -4.80
N GLY A 40 4.81 12.09 -4.55
CA GLY A 40 4.42 11.70 -3.21
C GLY A 40 2.97 12.00 -2.85
N ASN A 41 2.17 12.47 -3.80
CA ASN A 41 0.76 12.73 -3.55
C ASN A 41 -0.03 11.42 -3.53
N ALA A 42 -0.72 11.13 -2.44
CA ALA A 42 -1.46 9.89 -2.30
C ALA A 42 -2.64 9.84 -3.26
N LEU A 43 -2.74 8.75 -4.00
CA LEU A 43 -3.84 8.49 -4.93
C LEU A 43 -4.85 7.52 -4.33
N SER A 44 -4.37 6.48 -3.69
CA SER A 44 -5.22 5.50 -3.00
C SER A 44 -4.42 4.83 -1.89
N TRP A 45 -5.13 4.23 -0.97
CA TRP A 45 -4.51 3.49 0.12
C TRP A 45 -5.49 2.44 0.65
N ALA A 46 -4.93 1.43 1.27
CA ALA A 46 -5.70 0.42 1.96
C ALA A 46 -4.84 -0.23 3.05
N THR A 47 -5.49 -0.76 4.06
CA THR A 47 -4.81 -1.46 5.14
C THR A 47 -5.46 -2.82 5.35
N SER A 48 -4.73 -3.74 5.97
CA SER A 48 -5.30 -5.03 6.34
C SER A 48 -6.48 -4.87 7.29
N GLY A 49 -6.36 -3.96 8.25
CA GLY A 49 -7.46 -3.67 9.17
C GLY A 49 -8.67 -3.08 8.48
N GLY A 50 -8.45 -2.21 7.52
CA GLY A 50 -9.52 -1.60 6.73
C GLY A 50 -10.19 -2.57 5.78
N ALA A 51 -9.52 -3.67 5.44
CA ALA A 51 -10.07 -4.72 4.58
C ALA A 51 -10.96 -5.72 5.35
N GLY A 52 -11.15 -5.52 6.63
CA GLY A 52 -12.02 -6.35 7.45
C GLY A 52 -11.29 -7.35 8.35
N PHE A 53 -9.97 -7.41 8.29
CA PHE A 53 -9.19 -8.28 9.15
C PHE A 53 -8.93 -7.62 10.49
N ARG A 54 -9.06 -8.36 11.56
CA ARG A 54 -8.92 -7.86 12.94
C ARG A 54 -7.98 -8.73 13.73
N GLY A 55 -7.35 -8.15 14.75
CA GLY A 55 -6.44 -8.87 15.64
C GLY A 55 -5.27 -9.48 14.90
N SER A 56 -4.97 -10.72 15.17
CA SER A 56 -3.84 -11.43 14.54
C SER A 56 -3.99 -11.62 13.03
N ARG A 57 -5.21 -11.53 12.52
CA ARG A 57 -5.47 -11.70 11.08
C ARG A 57 -4.89 -10.58 10.24
N LYS A 58 -4.71 -9.39 10.81
CA LYS A 58 -4.16 -8.24 10.09
C LYS A 58 -2.74 -8.47 9.59
N SER A 59 -1.98 -9.29 10.27
CA SER A 59 -0.58 -9.52 9.93
C SER A 59 -0.36 -10.64 8.94
N THR A 60 -1.41 -11.32 8.50
CA THR A 60 -1.26 -12.45 7.59
C THR A 60 -0.92 -12.00 6.18
N PRO A 61 -0.19 -12.83 5.40
CA PRO A 61 0.05 -12.51 3.98
C PRO A 61 -1.23 -12.35 3.17
N PHE A 62 -2.25 -13.14 3.48
CA PHE A 62 -3.54 -13.01 2.78
C PHE A 62 -4.18 -11.64 3.01
N ALA A 63 -4.14 -11.14 4.24
CA ALA A 63 -4.67 -9.82 4.54
C ALA A 63 -3.92 -8.72 3.77
N ALA A 64 -2.61 -8.84 3.68
CA ALA A 64 -1.78 -7.93 2.89
C ALA A 64 -2.15 -7.98 1.41
N GLN A 65 -2.41 -9.17 0.90
CA GLN A 65 -2.83 -9.37 -0.47
C GLN A 65 -4.14 -8.64 -0.76
N VAL A 66 -5.13 -8.78 0.11
CA VAL A 66 -6.42 -8.12 -0.05
C VAL A 66 -6.27 -6.60 0.03
N ALA A 67 -5.46 -6.11 0.95
CA ALA A 67 -5.21 -4.68 1.08
C ALA A 67 -4.56 -4.11 -0.18
N ALA A 68 -3.52 -4.77 -0.68
CA ALA A 68 -2.83 -4.34 -1.88
C ALA A 68 -3.74 -4.36 -3.11
N GLU A 69 -4.55 -5.38 -3.25
CA GLU A 69 -5.52 -5.48 -4.33
C GLU A 69 -6.52 -4.34 -4.29
N LYS A 70 -7.05 -4.04 -3.11
CA LYS A 70 -7.99 -2.94 -2.92
C LYS A 70 -7.37 -1.61 -3.29
N ALA A 71 -6.17 -1.32 -2.80
CA ALA A 71 -5.47 -0.09 -3.12
C ALA A 71 -5.15 -0.01 -4.61
N GLY A 72 -4.69 -1.11 -5.20
CA GLY A 72 -4.34 -1.17 -6.60
C GLY A 72 -5.52 -0.91 -7.52
N ARG A 73 -6.65 -1.53 -7.24
CA ARG A 73 -7.85 -1.32 -8.04
C ARG A 73 -8.36 0.12 -7.96
N ALA A 74 -8.30 0.71 -6.78
CA ALA A 74 -8.69 2.11 -6.62
C ALA A 74 -7.77 3.04 -7.39
N ALA A 75 -6.48 2.75 -7.44
CA ALA A 75 -5.51 3.56 -8.15
C ALA A 75 -5.63 3.45 -9.68
N LEU A 76 -6.19 2.36 -10.20
CA LEU A 76 -6.42 2.22 -11.64
C LEU A 76 -7.29 3.36 -12.20
N TYR A 77 -8.07 3.96 -11.34
CA TYR A 77 -8.91 5.09 -11.67
C TYR A 77 -8.12 6.28 -12.24
N TYR A 78 -6.86 6.41 -11.86
CA TYR A 78 -5.99 7.49 -12.31
C TYR A 78 -5.20 7.14 -13.57
N GLY A 79 -5.43 5.96 -14.13
CA GLY A 79 -4.73 5.53 -15.33
C GLY A 79 -3.33 4.99 -15.10
N LEU A 80 -3.00 4.66 -13.86
CA LEU A 80 -1.68 4.10 -13.54
C LEU A 80 -1.44 2.80 -14.29
N LYS A 81 -0.24 2.65 -14.82
CA LYS A 81 0.19 1.43 -15.52
C LYS A 81 1.42 0.81 -14.90
N SER A 82 2.35 1.63 -14.42
CA SER A 82 3.63 1.18 -13.86
C SER A 82 3.77 1.64 -12.43
N LEU A 83 4.33 0.80 -11.59
CA LEU A 83 4.59 1.10 -10.19
C LEU A 83 6.03 0.76 -9.83
N GLU A 84 6.65 1.67 -9.09
CA GLU A 84 7.84 1.37 -8.34
C GLU A 84 7.37 0.99 -6.93
N VAL A 85 7.81 -0.15 -6.43
CA VAL A 85 7.40 -0.63 -5.11
C VAL A 85 8.48 -0.33 -4.10
N ARG A 86 8.11 0.34 -3.02
CA ARG A 86 9.00 0.61 -1.90
C ARG A 86 8.47 -0.11 -0.67
N ILE A 87 9.23 -1.06 -0.19
CA ILE A 87 8.84 -1.92 0.92
C ILE A 87 9.54 -1.46 2.20
N LYS A 88 8.78 -1.35 3.26
CA LYS A 88 9.29 -0.94 4.56
C LYS A 88 8.77 -1.88 5.65
N GLY A 89 9.67 -2.36 6.50
CA GLY A 89 9.31 -3.15 7.66
C GLY A 89 9.49 -4.65 7.46
N PRO A 90 9.49 -5.39 8.57
CA PRO A 90 9.79 -6.83 8.58
C PRO A 90 8.56 -7.73 8.50
N GLY A 91 7.36 -7.19 8.33
CA GLY A 91 6.13 -7.96 8.42
C GLY A 91 5.98 -9.01 7.32
N PRO A 92 5.12 -10.00 7.54
CA PRO A 92 4.93 -11.10 6.59
C PRO A 92 4.21 -10.70 5.29
N GLY A 93 3.63 -9.51 5.25
CA GLY A 93 2.89 -9.04 4.07
C GLY A 93 3.73 -8.45 2.95
N ARG A 94 5.05 -8.43 3.08
CA ARG A 94 5.93 -7.77 2.11
C ARG A 94 5.74 -8.29 0.69
N GLU A 95 5.98 -9.57 0.49
CA GLU A 95 5.93 -10.18 -0.83
C GLU A 95 4.51 -10.31 -1.36
N SER A 96 3.57 -10.64 -0.49
CA SER A 96 2.17 -10.82 -0.88
C SER A 96 1.57 -9.55 -1.46
N ALA A 97 1.91 -8.40 -0.88
CA ALA A 97 1.45 -7.12 -1.39
C ALA A 97 1.99 -6.85 -2.79
N VAL A 98 3.27 -7.12 -3.02
CA VAL A 98 3.88 -6.92 -4.35
C VAL A 98 3.24 -7.82 -5.38
N ARG A 99 3.05 -9.09 -5.07
CA ARG A 99 2.40 -10.04 -5.98
C ARG A 99 0.99 -9.62 -6.33
N SER A 100 0.26 -9.14 -5.33
CA SER A 100 -1.11 -8.70 -5.53
C SER A 100 -1.18 -7.50 -6.45
N LEU A 101 -0.28 -6.54 -6.31
CA LEU A 101 -0.21 -5.40 -7.21
C LEU A 101 0.10 -5.83 -8.64
N ASN A 102 0.98 -6.81 -8.81
CA ASN A 102 1.27 -7.34 -10.13
C ASN A 102 0.05 -8.05 -10.73
N ASN A 103 -0.71 -8.78 -9.92
CA ASN A 103 -1.91 -9.49 -10.37
C ASN A 103 -3.05 -8.55 -10.76
N VAL A 104 -3.10 -7.36 -10.18
CA VAL A 104 -4.09 -6.34 -10.57
C VAL A 104 -3.84 -5.83 -11.99
N GLY A 105 -2.60 -5.95 -12.47
CA GLY A 105 -2.26 -5.57 -13.82
C GLY A 105 -1.18 -4.50 -13.92
N TYR A 106 -0.60 -4.10 -12.82
CA TYR A 106 0.49 -3.13 -12.83
C TYR A 106 1.80 -3.76 -13.28
N LYS A 107 2.56 -2.99 -14.02
CA LYS A 107 3.94 -3.35 -14.33
C LYS A 107 4.82 -2.87 -13.20
N ILE A 108 5.46 -3.79 -12.51
CA ILE A 108 6.39 -3.44 -11.43
C ILE A 108 7.75 -3.17 -12.05
N THR A 109 8.19 -1.93 -11.98
CA THR A 109 9.46 -1.52 -12.58
C THR A 109 10.64 -1.75 -11.66
N ASN A 110 10.49 -1.43 -10.39
CA ASN A 110 11.54 -1.59 -9.38
C ASN A 110 10.94 -2.03 -8.06
N ILE A 111 11.71 -2.77 -7.30
CA ILE A 111 11.36 -3.13 -5.92
C ILE A 111 12.52 -2.67 -5.04
N ILE A 112 12.24 -1.74 -4.14
CA ILE A 112 13.26 -1.13 -3.29
C ILE A 112 12.88 -1.35 -1.84
N ASP A 113 13.83 -1.77 -1.03
CA ASP A 113 13.63 -1.88 0.42
C ASP A 113 14.08 -0.57 1.05
N VAL A 114 13.14 0.13 1.67
CA VAL A 114 13.40 1.41 2.33
C VAL A 114 13.28 1.32 3.84
N THR A 115 13.40 0.12 4.39
CA THR A 115 13.35 -0.07 5.84
C THR A 115 14.43 0.76 6.51
N PRO A 116 14.08 1.62 7.48
CA PRO A 116 15.07 2.47 8.11
C PRO A 116 16.03 1.66 8.99
N ILE A 117 17.31 1.94 8.85
CA ILE A 117 18.35 1.31 9.65
C ILE A 117 19.10 2.41 10.41
N PRO A 118 18.83 2.58 11.70
CA PRO A 118 19.51 3.62 12.47
C PRO A 118 20.99 3.27 12.68
N HIS A 119 21.83 4.28 12.64
CA HIS A 119 23.27 4.13 12.96
C HIS A 119 23.45 4.45 14.44
N ASN A 120 23.07 3.53 15.32
CA ASN A 120 23.01 3.72 16.76
C ASN A 120 21.95 4.68 17.28
N GLY A 121 21.11 5.17 16.48
CA GLY A 121 20.02 6.11 16.77
C GLY A 121 19.53 6.26 18.20
N CYS A 122 18.24 6.43 18.36
CA CYS A 122 17.63 6.62 19.66
C CYS A 122 17.58 5.32 20.47
N ARG A 123 17.60 5.47 21.78
CA ARG A 123 17.41 4.33 22.70
C ARG A 123 16.02 3.71 22.45
N PRO A 124 15.93 2.39 22.30
CA PRO A 124 14.62 1.76 22.16
C PRO A 124 13.80 1.85 23.44
N PRO A 125 12.46 1.72 23.35
CA PRO A 125 11.62 1.75 24.54
C PRO A 125 11.92 0.55 25.44
N LYS A 126 11.52 0.67 26.71
CA LYS A 126 11.73 -0.41 27.67
C LYS A 126 10.93 -1.65 27.26
N LYS A 127 11.33 -2.79 27.85
CA LYS A 127 10.64 -4.03 27.63
C LYS A 127 9.17 -3.93 28.02
N ARG A 128 8.31 -4.42 27.15
CA ARG A 128 6.87 -4.41 27.38
C ARG A 128 6.50 -5.34 28.53
N ARG A 129 5.66 -4.88 29.42
CA ARG A 129 5.07 -5.73 30.46
C ARG A 129 3.99 -6.60 29.84
N VAL A 130 3.99 -7.85 30.21
CA VAL A 130 2.99 -8.80 29.71
C VAL A 130 2.17 -9.34 30.87
#